data_6a1875c7c362e1cc2398d26194286975
#
_entry.id   6a1875c7c362e1cc2398d26194286975
#
_cell.length_a   1.000
_cell.length_b   1.000
_cell.length_c   1.000
_cell.angle_alpha   90.00
_cell.angle_beta   90.00
_cell.angle_gamma   90.00
#
_symmetry.space_group_name_H-M   'P 1'
#
loop_
_entity.id
_entity.type
_entity.pdbx_description
1 polymer ?
#
loop_
_entity_poly.entity_id
_entity_poly.type
_entity_poly.pdbx_seq_one_letter_code
_entity_poly.pdbx_strand_id
1 'polypeptide(L)'
;MTIKKSNDTSFFGHPGGLRTLFFTEMWERMSYYGMRALLVLFMTASLQTQGLGFTVATAGAIYGLYTGAVYFLGLPGGWLSDRLIGGKKAVWYGGIIIFLGHVVLAIDLQNLFFVGLILVATGTGLLKPNISAMVGQQYGDDDARRDSCLLYTSDAADDLFR
;
A
#
# COMPACT_ATOMS: atom_id res chain seq x y z
N MET A 1 -19.14 18.82 4.11
CA MET A 1 -18.05 19.37 4.95
C MET A 1 -17.08 20.08 4.00
N THR A 2 -17.21 21.41 3.88
CA THR A 2 -16.44 22.21 2.93
C THR A 2 -14.96 22.20 3.37
N ILE A 3 -14.11 21.56 2.59
CA ILE A 3 -12.66 21.56 2.83
C ILE A 3 -12.19 22.98 2.52
N LYS A 4 -11.77 23.71 3.54
CA LYS A 4 -11.20 25.06 3.43
C LYS A 4 -9.97 24.93 2.53
N LYS A 5 -10.04 25.55 1.34
CA LYS A 5 -8.94 25.67 0.38
C LYS A 5 -7.72 26.19 1.15
N SER A 6 -6.74 25.33 1.41
CA SER A 6 -5.53 25.72 2.11
C SER A 6 -4.65 26.50 1.11
N ASN A 7 -4.48 27.78 1.32
CA ASN A 7 -3.43 28.58 0.65
C ASN A 7 -2.02 28.24 1.23
N ASP A 8 -1.94 27.16 2.00
CA ASP A 8 -0.71 26.68 2.57
C ASP A 8 0.11 25.96 1.49
N THR A 9 1.26 26.54 1.16
CA THR A 9 2.25 26.02 0.21
C THR A 9 3.52 25.57 0.92
N SER A 10 3.40 25.08 2.16
CA SER A 10 4.52 24.80 3.06
C SER A 10 5.37 23.58 2.66
N PHE A 11 4.89 22.74 1.76
CA PHE A 11 5.62 21.55 1.31
C PHE A 11 6.04 21.69 -0.16
N PHE A 12 7.22 22.28 -0.39
CA PHE A 12 7.78 22.51 -1.75
C PHE A 12 6.81 23.19 -2.73
N GLY A 13 6.02 24.14 -2.24
CA GLY A 13 4.99 24.82 -3.05
C GLY A 13 3.65 24.08 -3.14
N HIS A 14 3.50 22.97 -2.42
CA HIS A 14 2.28 22.17 -2.35
C HIS A 14 1.60 22.27 -0.98
N PRO A 15 0.31 21.87 -0.87
CA PRO A 15 -0.41 21.86 0.42
C PRO A 15 0.32 21.04 1.50
N GLY A 16 0.41 21.56 2.73
CA GLY A 16 1.13 20.91 3.83
C GLY A 16 0.62 19.50 4.18
N GLY A 17 -0.68 19.23 3.94
CA GLY A 17 -1.27 17.91 4.10
C GLY A 17 -0.66 16.84 3.18
N LEU A 18 -0.13 17.24 2.02
CA LEU A 18 0.53 16.34 1.09
C LEU A 18 1.78 15.69 1.69
N ARG A 19 2.48 16.38 2.59
CA ARG A 19 3.66 15.82 3.26
C ARG A 19 3.36 14.50 3.95
N THR A 20 2.29 14.46 4.71
CA THR A 20 1.90 13.24 5.45
C THR A 20 1.51 12.12 4.49
N LEU A 21 0.73 12.43 3.45
CA LEU A 21 0.31 11.44 2.45
C LEU A 21 1.52 10.89 1.68
N PHE A 22 2.45 11.77 1.28
CA PHE A 22 3.68 11.38 0.59
C PHE A 22 4.52 10.40 1.41
N PHE A 23 4.79 10.71 2.69
CA PHE A 23 5.57 9.82 3.53
C PHE A 23 4.83 8.50 3.83
N THR A 24 3.51 8.54 3.99
CA THR A 24 2.72 7.32 4.19
C THR A 24 2.80 6.42 2.96
N GLU A 25 2.67 6.97 1.76
CA GLU A 25 2.77 6.20 0.53
C GLU A 25 4.20 5.69 0.29
N MET A 26 5.21 6.51 0.56
CA MET A 26 6.62 6.11 0.47
C MET A 26 6.91 4.90 1.38
N TRP A 27 6.44 4.93 2.63
CA TRP A 27 6.61 3.82 3.57
C TRP A 27 5.83 2.57 3.13
N GLU A 28 4.60 2.72 2.63
CA GLU A 28 3.82 1.61 2.09
C GLU A 28 4.56 0.95 0.93
N ARG A 29 5.07 1.74 -0.02
CA ARG A 29 5.81 1.21 -1.16
C ARG A 29 7.11 0.54 -0.76
N MET A 30 7.88 1.16 0.13
CA MET A 30 9.12 0.55 0.65
C MET A 30 8.82 -0.80 1.31
N SER A 31 7.76 -0.88 2.12
CA SER A 31 7.31 -2.11 2.76
C SER A 31 6.85 -3.15 1.73
N TYR A 32 6.03 -2.75 0.76
CA TYR A 32 5.48 -3.62 -0.28
C TYR A 32 6.59 -4.20 -1.18
N TYR A 33 7.46 -3.34 -1.72
CA TYR A 33 8.54 -3.79 -2.61
C TYR A 33 9.63 -4.56 -1.87
N GLY A 34 9.98 -4.15 -0.64
CA GLY A 34 10.93 -4.88 0.20
C GLY A 34 10.44 -6.29 0.54
N MET A 35 9.18 -6.40 0.98
CA MET A 35 8.57 -7.71 1.25
C MET A 35 8.51 -8.57 -0.02
N ARG A 36 8.12 -7.98 -1.14
CA ARG A 36 8.00 -8.65 -2.43
C ARG A 36 9.30 -9.30 -2.90
N ALA A 37 10.43 -8.57 -2.73
CA ALA A 37 11.75 -9.10 -3.08
C ALA A 37 12.13 -10.32 -2.20
N LEU A 38 11.81 -10.26 -0.91
CA LEU A 38 12.12 -11.34 0.03
C LEU A 38 11.15 -12.51 -0.06
N LEU A 39 9.90 -12.26 -0.47
CA LEU A 39 8.81 -13.24 -0.48
C LEU A 39 9.15 -14.49 -1.31
N VAL A 40 9.61 -14.28 -2.54
CA VAL A 40 9.96 -15.38 -3.46
C VAL A 40 11.17 -16.14 -2.93
N LEU A 41 12.19 -15.42 -2.42
CA LEU A 41 13.37 -16.05 -1.83
C LEU A 41 13.00 -16.91 -0.63
N PHE A 42 12.16 -16.42 0.28
CA PHE A 42 11.69 -17.15 1.44
C PHE A 42 10.89 -18.41 1.05
N MET A 43 9.97 -18.28 0.08
CA MET A 43 9.16 -19.40 -0.40
C MET A 43 10.00 -20.50 -1.06
N THR A 44 11.09 -20.15 -1.75
CA THR A 44 11.95 -21.11 -2.47
C THR A 44 13.13 -21.60 -1.65
N ALA A 45 13.49 -20.93 -0.56
CA ALA A 45 14.56 -21.36 0.34
C ALA A 45 14.24 -22.72 0.95
N SER A 46 15.27 -23.53 1.22
CA SER A 46 15.11 -24.87 1.76
C SER A 46 14.53 -24.84 3.19
N LEU A 47 13.85 -25.91 3.56
CA LEU A 47 13.35 -26.09 4.95
C LEU A 47 14.49 -26.07 5.98
N GLN A 48 15.71 -26.46 5.59
CA GLN A 48 16.89 -26.42 6.47
C GLN A 48 17.33 -24.99 6.79
N THR A 49 17.02 -24.05 5.92
CA THR A 49 17.32 -22.60 6.07
C THR A 49 16.08 -21.81 6.49
N GLN A 50 15.11 -22.45 7.12
CA GLN A 50 13.85 -21.84 7.55
C GLN A 50 12.98 -21.27 6.41
N GLY A 51 13.20 -21.70 5.17
CA GLY A 51 12.32 -21.40 4.04
C GLY A 51 11.15 -22.39 3.94
N LEU A 52 10.25 -22.14 2.96
CA LEU A 52 9.09 -23.01 2.74
C LEU A 52 9.37 -24.21 1.81
N GLY A 53 10.50 -24.23 1.12
CA GLY A 53 10.88 -25.30 0.20
C GLY A 53 9.97 -25.44 -1.02
N PHE A 54 9.25 -24.40 -1.42
CA PHE A 54 8.37 -24.46 -2.58
C PHE A 54 9.16 -24.45 -3.88
N THR A 55 8.58 -25.07 -4.91
CA THR A 55 9.12 -24.94 -6.27
C THR A 55 8.98 -23.51 -6.77
N VAL A 56 9.85 -23.10 -7.68
CA VAL A 56 9.78 -21.75 -8.30
C VAL A 56 8.41 -21.50 -8.95
N ALA A 57 7.82 -22.54 -9.56
CA ALA A 57 6.50 -22.46 -10.18
C ALA A 57 5.40 -22.18 -9.12
N THR A 58 5.43 -22.90 -7.99
CA THR A 58 4.48 -22.69 -6.89
C THR A 58 4.65 -21.32 -6.26
N ALA A 59 5.89 -20.90 -5.99
CA ALA A 59 6.19 -19.58 -5.45
C ALA A 59 5.71 -18.46 -6.39
N GLY A 60 5.92 -18.62 -7.70
CA GLY A 60 5.43 -17.70 -8.71
C GLY A 60 3.91 -17.61 -8.77
N ALA A 61 3.20 -18.73 -8.63
CA ALA A 61 1.74 -18.77 -8.60
C ALA A 61 1.19 -18.06 -7.35
N ILE A 62 1.75 -18.32 -6.17
CA ILE A 62 1.38 -17.65 -4.91
C ILE A 62 1.64 -16.14 -5.00
N TYR A 63 2.79 -15.77 -5.56
CA TYR A 63 3.15 -14.38 -5.77
C TYR A 63 2.17 -13.66 -6.71
N GLY A 64 1.81 -14.29 -7.83
CA GLY A 64 0.83 -13.75 -8.77
C GLY A 64 -0.56 -13.58 -8.14
N LEU A 65 -1.01 -14.60 -7.38
CA LEU A 65 -2.27 -14.55 -6.65
C LEU A 65 -2.28 -13.45 -5.59
N TYR A 66 -1.20 -13.31 -4.83
CA TYR A 66 -1.03 -12.24 -3.84
C TYR A 66 -1.11 -10.85 -4.50
N THR A 67 -0.36 -10.64 -5.57
CA THR A 67 -0.37 -9.37 -6.31
C THR A 67 -1.76 -9.07 -6.88
N GLY A 68 -2.41 -10.05 -7.49
CA GLY A 68 -3.78 -9.92 -7.98
C GLY A 68 -4.77 -9.59 -6.85
N ALA A 69 -4.63 -10.23 -5.69
CA ALA A 69 -5.48 -9.98 -4.53
C ALA A 69 -5.33 -8.53 -4.01
N VAL A 70 -4.12 -7.98 -3.97
CA VAL A 70 -3.88 -6.57 -3.58
C VAL A 70 -4.67 -5.61 -4.47
N TYR A 71 -4.63 -5.79 -5.80
CA TYR A 71 -5.39 -4.95 -6.71
C TYR A 71 -6.90 -5.18 -6.60
N PHE A 72 -7.33 -6.43 -6.51
CA PHE A 72 -8.75 -6.77 -6.37
C PHE A 72 -9.35 -6.19 -5.09
N LEU A 73 -8.66 -6.28 -3.96
CA LEU A 73 -9.09 -5.74 -2.67
C LEU A 73 -9.13 -4.21 -2.63
N GLY A 74 -8.45 -3.53 -3.56
CA GLY A 74 -8.56 -2.08 -3.73
C GLY A 74 -9.98 -1.62 -4.07
N LEU A 75 -10.75 -2.41 -4.82
CA LEU A 75 -12.13 -2.08 -5.19
C LEU A 75 -13.07 -2.04 -3.95
N PRO A 76 -13.21 -3.14 -3.18
CA PRO A 76 -14.01 -3.10 -1.95
C PRO A 76 -13.43 -2.16 -0.89
N GLY A 77 -12.09 -1.98 -0.85
CA GLY A 77 -11.43 -1.05 0.07
C GLY A 77 -11.82 0.41 -0.18
N GLY A 78 -11.82 0.85 -1.44
CA GLY A 78 -12.33 2.17 -1.84
C GLY A 78 -13.82 2.32 -1.54
N TRP A 79 -14.64 1.36 -1.92
CA TRP A 79 -16.07 1.38 -1.65
C TRP A 79 -16.40 1.47 -0.15
N LEU A 80 -15.70 0.70 0.70
CA LEU A 80 -15.86 0.70 2.15
C LEU A 80 -15.51 2.07 2.74
N SER A 81 -14.43 2.67 2.24
CA SER A 81 -14.02 4.00 2.63
C SER A 81 -15.05 5.06 2.29
N ASP A 82 -15.55 5.05 1.05
CA ASP A 82 -16.46 6.09 0.57
C ASP A 82 -17.81 6.05 1.27
N ARG A 83 -18.28 4.85 1.62
CA ARG A 83 -19.63 4.66 2.18
C ARG A 83 -19.70 4.57 3.69
N LEU A 84 -18.69 4.03 4.35
CA LEU A 84 -18.81 3.64 5.77
C LEU A 84 -17.81 4.32 6.70
N ILE A 85 -16.52 4.35 6.37
CA ILE A 85 -15.49 4.74 7.34
C ILE A 85 -14.84 6.09 7.08
N GLY A 86 -14.84 6.56 5.84
CA GLY A 86 -14.16 7.78 5.40
C GLY A 86 -12.66 7.58 5.14
N GLY A 87 -12.10 8.31 4.17
CA GLY A 87 -10.74 8.12 3.65
C GLY A 87 -9.64 8.14 4.72
N LYS A 88 -9.68 9.10 5.66
CA LYS A 88 -8.67 9.20 6.74
C LYS A 88 -8.62 7.96 7.63
N LYS A 89 -9.79 7.45 8.02
CA LYS A 89 -9.88 6.24 8.85
C LYS A 89 -9.47 5.00 8.06
N ALA A 90 -9.81 4.94 6.77
CA ALA A 90 -9.43 3.84 5.90
C ALA A 90 -7.91 3.74 5.76
N VAL A 91 -7.21 4.86 5.55
CA VAL A 91 -5.75 4.90 5.51
C VAL A 91 -5.15 4.46 6.85
N TRP A 92 -5.71 4.93 7.97
CA TRP A 92 -5.20 4.58 9.29
C TRP A 92 -5.38 3.09 9.62
N TYR A 93 -6.58 2.54 9.40
CA TYR A 93 -6.85 1.10 9.58
C TYR A 93 -6.03 0.25 8.61
N GLY A 94 -5.92 0.68 7.34
CA GLY A 94 -5.08 0.00 6.36
C GLY A 94 -3.63 -0.11 6.82
N GLY A 95 -3.06 0.99 7.35
CA GLY A 95 -1.71 1.01 7.90
C GLY A 95 -1.53 0.07 9.09
N ILE A 96 -2.48 0.02 10.02
CA ILE A 96 -2.44 -0.93 11.17
C ILE A 96 -2.49 -2.38 10.67
N ILE A 97 -3.39 -2.68 9.74
CA ILE A 97 -3.53 -4.04 9.22
C ILE A 97 -2.24 -4.48 8.50
N ILE A 98 -1.61 -3.59 7.72
CA ILE A 98 -0.31 -3.86 7.09
C ILE A 98 0.76 -4.14 8.17
N PHE A 99 0.84 -3.30 9.19
CA PHE A 99 1.78 -3.49 10.29
C PHE A 99 1.59 -4.85 10.98
N LEU A 100 0.35 -5.20 11.34
CA LEU A 100 0.04 -6.50 11.93
C LEU A 100 0.38 -7.66 10.98
N GLY A 101 0.14 -7.49 9.68
CA GLY A 101 0.53 -8.46 8.67
C GLY A 101 2.03 -8.72 8.66
N HIS A 102 2.85 -7.67 8.73
CA HIS A 102 4.31 -7.82 8.81
C HIS A 102 4.78 -8.45 10.13
N VAL A 103 4.14 -8.12 11.25
CA VAL A 103 4.43 -8.78 12.54
C VAL A 103 4.13 -10.28 12.45
N VAL A 104 3.00 -10.66 11.83
CA VAL A 104 2.64 -12.06 11.63
C VAL A 104 3.63 -12.76 10.69
N LEU A 105 4.07 -12.10 9.61
CA LEU A 105 5.08 -12.64 8.69
C LEU A 105 6.45 -12.82 9.35
N ALA A 106 6.77 -12.03 10.38
CA ALA A 106 8.01 -12.14 11.13
C ALA A 106 8.00 -13.33 12.12
N ILE A 107 6.83 -13.93 12.38
CA ILE A 107 6.72 -15.14 13.19
C ILE A 107 7.01 -16.34 12.30
N ASP A 108 8.05 -17.10 12.63
CA ASP A 108 8.54 -18.25 11.85
C ASP A 108 7.63 -19.49 12.00
N LEU A 109 6.37 -19.36 11.57
CA LEU A 109 5.37 -20.42 11.53
C LEU A 109 4.73 -20.48 10.15
N GLN A 110 4.93 -21.60 9.44
CA GLN A 110 4.40 -21.78 8.07
C GLN A 110 2.90 -21.47 7.93
N ASN A 111 2.11 -21.84 8.93
CA ASN A 111 0.65 -21.59 8.92
C ASN A 111 0.31 -20.09 9.01
N LEU A 112 1.15 -19.31 9.69
CA LEU A 112 0.94 -17.86 9.83
C LEU A 112 1.40 -17.06 8.61
N PHE A 113 2.26 -17.62 7.78
CA PHE A 113 2.73 -16.98 6.56
C PHE A 113 1.59 -16.53 5.65
N PHE A 114 0.65 -17.40 5.35
CA PHE A 114 -0.51 -17.05 4.51
C PHE A 114 -1.44 -16.05 5.19
N VAL A 115 -1.61 -16.14 6.50
CA VAL A 115 -2.39 -15.16 7.29
C VAL A 115 -1.75 -13.78 7.18
N GLY A 116 -0.43 -13.70 7.32
CA GLY A 116 0.32 -12.46 7.15
C GLY A 116 0.17 -11.85 5.75
N LEU A 117 0.24 -12.68 4.69
CA LEU A 117 0.01 -12.23 3.31
C LEU A 117 -1.41 -11.67 3.10
N ILE A 118 -2.42 -12.35 3.63
CA ILE A 118 -3.83 -11.90 3.53
C ILE A 118 -3.99 -10.56 4.26
N LEU A 119 -3.40 -10.41 5.45
CA LEU A 119 -3.45 -9.15 6.19
C LEU A 119 -2.79 -8.01 5.42
N VAL A 120 -1.58 -8.22 4.89
CA VAL A 120 -0.89 -7.20 4.10
C VAL A 120 -1.70 -6.84 2.85
N ALA A 121 -2.21 -7.82 2.11
CA ALA A 121 -3.03 -7.58 0.93
C ALA A 121 -4.29 -6.77 1.25
N THR A 122 -4.99 -7.14 2.35
CA THR A 122 -6.21 -6.44 2.78
C THR A 122 -5.91 -5.01 3.21
N GLY A 123 -4.85 -4.81 4.01
CA GLY A 123 -4.43 -3.49 4.46
C GLY A 123 -4.03 -2.57 3.31
N THR A 124 -3.25 -3.09 2.35
CA THR A 124 -2.83 -2.35 1.15
C THR A 124 -4.04 -2.02 0.25
N GLY A 125 -4.97 -2.96 0.07
CA GLY A 125 -6.21 -2.73 -0.67
C GLY A 125 -7.09 -1.65 -0.04
N LEU A 126 -7.09 -1.53 1.30
CA LEU A 126 -7.79 -0.46 1.99
C LEU A 126 -7.05 0.89 1.93
N LEU A 127 -5.72 0.88 2.02
CA LEU A 127 -4.90 2.08 2.11
C LEU A 127 -4.71 2.76 0.74
N LYS A 128 -4.29 2.02 -0.27
CA LYS A 128 -3.81 2.53 -1.56
C LYS A 128 -4.83 3.41 -2.31
N PRO A 129 -6.08 2.98 -2.57
CA PRO A 129 -7.06 3.81 -3.28
C PRO A 129 -7.41 5.08 -2.50
N ASN A 130 -7.38 5.02 -1.18
CA ASN A 130 -7.74 6.12 -0.30
C ASN A 130 -6.66 7.19 -0.20
N ILE A 131 -5.38 6.83 -0.24
CA ILE A 131 -4.29 7.82 -0.31
C ILE A 131 -4.41 8.61 -1.62
N SER A 132 -4.55 7.95 -2.77
CA SER A 132 -4.69 8.61 -4.06
C SER A 132 -5.90 9.56 -4.10
N ALA A 133 -7.05 9.13 -3.57
CA ALA A 133 -8.23 9.98 -3.46
C ALA A 133 -7.98 11.20 -2.55
N MET A 134 -7.30 11.01 -1.42
CA MET A 134 -6.97 12.09 -0.48
C MET A 134 -5.94 13.08 -1.06
N VAL A 135 -4.97 12.63 -1.87
CA VAL A 135 -4.06 13.51 -2.61
C VAL A 135 -4.85 14.40 -3.54
N GLY A 136 -5.77 13.83 -4.34
CA GLY A 136 -6.64 14.61 -5.22
C GLY A 136 -7.47 15.66 -4.49
N GLN A 137 -7.92 15.39 -3.26
CA GLN A 137 -8.69 16.32 -2.43
C GLN A 137 -7.88 17.50 -1.87
N GLN A 138 -6.54 17.43 -1.84
CA GLN A 138 -5.69 18.54 -1.39
C GLN A 138 -5.64 19.69 -2.39
N TYR A 139 -5.97 19.43 -3.66
CA TYR A 139 -5.96 20.42 -4.75
C TYR A 139 -7.37 20.87 -5.10
N GLY A 140 -7.48 22.10 -5.65
CA GLY A 140 -8.73 22.56 -6.24
C GLY A 140 -9.00 21.88 -7.58
N ASP A 141 -10.24 21.90 -8.04
CA ASP A 141 -10.64 21.23 -9.29
C ASP A 141 -9.93 21.79 -10.53
N ASP A 142 -9.52 23.07 -10.50
CA ASP A 142 -8.83 23.75 -11.59
C ASP A 142 -7.30 23.84 -11.38
N ASP A 143 -6.72 23.15 -10.42
CA ASP A 143 -5.28 23.22 -10.12
C ASP A 143 -4.50 22.23 -11.01
N ALA A 144 -3.79 22.78 -12.03
CA ALA A 144 -2.97 21.97 -12.94
C ALA A 144 -1.90 21.10 -12.24
N ARG A 145 -1.54 21.43 -10.99
CA ARG A 145 -0.60 20.64 -10.17
C ARG A 145 -1.22 19.34 -9.65
N ARG A 146 -2.56 19.24 -9.62
CA ARG A 146 -3.29 18.05 -9.17
C ARG A 146 -2.93 16.83 -10.01
N ASP A 147 -3.04 16.95 -11.32
CA ASP A 147 -2.81 15.84 -12.24
C ASP A 147 -1.33 15.44 -12.25
N SER A 148 -0.43 16.43 -12.22
CA SER A 148 1.00 16.17 -12.09
C SER A 148 1.33 15.46 -10.77
N CYS A 149 0.73 15.90 -9.66
CA CYS A 149 0.99 15.28 -8.35
C CYS A 149 0.44 13.84 -8.26
N LEU A 150 -0.74 13.58 -8.83
CA LEU A 150 -1.31 12.23 -8.90
C LEU A 150 -0.46 11.31 -9.78
N LEU A 151 0.04 11.82 -10.91
CA LEU A 151 0.93 11.08 -11.79
C LEU A 151 2.27 10.79 -11.09
N TYR A 152 2.89 11.79 -10.47
CA TYR A 152 4.17 11.61 -9.77
C TYR A 152 4.07 10.74 -8.53
N THR A 153 2.97 10.74 -7.79
CA THR A 153 2.78 9.81 -6.67
C THR A 153 2.54 8.37 -7.11
N SER A 154 1.97 8.16 -8.30
CA SER A 154 1.74 6.81 -8.82
C SER A 154 2.91 6.25 -9.62
N ASP A 155 3.53 7.05 -10.51
CA ASP A 155 4.54 6.57 -11.47
C ASP A 155 5.98 6.75 -10.98
N ALA A 156 6.33 7.87 -10.35
CA ALA A 156 7.70 8.10 -9.89
C ALA A 156 8.13 7.11 -8.80
N ALA A 157 7.19 6.58 -8.02
CA ALA A 157 7.49 5.56 -7.05
C ALA A 157 7.63 4.17 -7.71
N ASP A 158 6.96 3.90 -8.83
CA ASP A 158 7.13 2.66 -9.59
C ASP A 158 8.45 2.65 -10.38
N ASP A 159 8.92 3.80 -10.86
CA ASP A 159 10.18 3.93 -11.61
C ASP A 159 11.44 3.91 -10.71
N LEU A 160 11.33 4.35 -9.45
CA LEU A 160 12.45 4.32 -8.49
C LEU A 160 12.84 2.90 -8.06
N PHE A 161 11.98 1.89 -8.33
CA PHE A 161 12.16 0.51 -7.90
C PHE A 161 12.15 -0.49 -9.07
N ARG A 162 12.25 -0.01 -10.31
CA ARG A 162 12.55 -0.83 -11.50
C ARG A 162 14.05 -0.97 -11.68
#